data_e1390cca2084632181830a8e4bbc9965
#
_entry.id   e1390cca2084632181830a8e4bbc9965
#
_cell.length_a   1.000
_cell.length_b   1.000
_cell.length_c   1.000
_cell.angle_alpha   90.00
_cell.angle_beta   90.00
_cell.angle_gamma   90.00
#
_symmetry.space_group_name_H-M   'P 1'
#
loop_
_entity.id
_entity.type
_entity.pdbx_description
1 polymer ?
#
loop_
_entity_poly.entity_id
_entity_poly.type
_entity_poly.pdbx_seq_one_letter_code
_entity_poly.pdbx_strand_id
1 'polypeptide(L)'
;MNTTQARVVLTAAAVAGALMLVGCGGKPVGSSDENDSVDTAAVVAEIPAGDLAADVLKKLEVDPELADRVPSDIRKNGLTIATADGYPPMEMFDEDGETMIGVDMSFARALGALWGVEVKIENSDPNAMVPGVASGRYDMVISGLNDTEVRREKVTFVDYAKSAGAFVVAKGNPKGIKTADDMCGKTLAVLDNGYYMQLAETYSEDCVAAGAEKIEILGFANDPEALLQLQNGRADAGMNDFPVAQYRVSQSGGKLEAVEIPGEALFGIGIAPDAEELISLTQDTVNQLMDDGSYAGVLDAWDLGGMGIDEATINKGN
;
A
#
# COMPACT_ATOMS: atom_id res chain seq x y z
N MET A 1 6.28 26.79 58.14
CA MET A 1 5.55 26.41 59.36
C MET A 1 4.38 25.54 58.95
N ASN A 2 4.34 24.39 59.61
CA ASN A 2 3.34 23.31 59.62
C ASN A 2 3.28 22.32 58.46
N THR A 3 3.96 21.28 58.78
CA THR A 3 3.87 19.88 58.32
C THR A 3 2.56 19.23 58.77
N THR A 4 1.93 18.42 57.95
CA THR A 4 1.08 17.33 58.44
C THR A 4 1.29 16.10 57.55
N GLN A 5 1.97 15.10 58.11
CA GLN A 5 2.09 13.72 57.59
C GLN A 5 0.83 12.96 57.96
N ALA A 6 0.27 12.23 57.01
CA ALA A 6 -0.74 11.21 57.28
C ALA A 6 -0.14 9.84 56.94
N ARG A 7 0.02 9.01 57.99
CA ARG A 7 0.40 7.60 57.96
C ARG A 7 -0.81 6.77 57.54
N VAL A 8 -0.66 5.88 56.58
CA VAL A 8 -1.62 4.82 56.29
C VAL A 8 -1.01 3.49 56.69
N VAL A 9 -1.80 2.80 57.51
CA VAL A 9 -1.50 1.52 58.16
C VAL A 9 -1.72 0.37 57.18
N LEU A 10 -0.72 -0.54 57.08
CA LEU A 10 -0.87 -1.86 56.46
C LEU A 10 -1.69 -2.78 57.36
N THR A 11 -2.71 -3.42 56.82
CA THR A 11 -3.30 -4.63 57.40
C THR A 11 -3.09 -5.79 56.43
N ALA A 12 -2.28 -6.73 56.87
CA ALA A 12 -2.11 -8.06 56.27
C ALA A 12 -3.26 -8.97 56.70
N ALA A 13 -3.90 -9.63 55.76
CA ALA A 13 -4.80 -10.77 56.07
C ALA A 13 -4.24 -12.01 55.38
N ALA A 14 -3.75 -12.92 56.17
CA ALA A 14 -3.39 -14.28 55.78
C ALA A 14 -4.64 -15.15 55.74
N VAL A 15 -4.84 -15.91 54.68
CA VAL A 15 -5.76 -17.05 54.67
C VAL A 15 -4.99 -18.26 54.20
N ALA A 16 -4.88 -19.19 55.12
CA ALA A 16 -4.32 -20.53 54.94
C ALA A 16 -5.43 -21.51 54.51
N GLY A 17 -5.03 -22.50 53.73
CA GLY A 17 -5.71 -23.79 53.82
C GLY A 17 -6.24 -24.40 52.52
N ALA A 18 -5.67 -25.39 52.10
CA ALA A 18 -6.03 -26.82 52.04
C ALA A 18 -5.48 -27.50 50.77
N LEU A 19 -4.47 -28.31 50.98
CA LEU A 19 -4.07 -29.37 50.04
C LEU A 19 -5.15 -30.47 50.03
N MET A 20 -5.60 -30.85 48.82
CA MET A 20 -6.17 -32.17 48.61
C MET A 20 -5.34 -32.91 47.55
N LEU A 21 -4.64 -33.92 48.01
CA LEU A 21 -4.03 -34.99 47.19
C LEU A 21 -5.16 -35.92 46.74
N VAL A 22 -5.31 -36.13 45.43
CA VAL A 22 -6.03 -37.29 44.90
C VAL A 22 -5.12 -38.00 43.92
N GLY A 23 -5.09 -39.28 44.07
CA GLY A 23 -4.11 -40.25 43.67
C GLY A 23 -3.99 -40.60 42.21
N CYS A 24 -2.89 -41.25 41.94
CA CYS A 24 -2.48 -41.92 40.71
C CYS A 24 -3.50 -42.94 40.20
N GLY A 25 -3.80 -42.89 38.92
CA GLY A 25 -4.36 -43.95 38.13
C GLY A 25 -3.71 -43.96 36.75
N GLY A 26 -2.65 -44.76 36.60
CA GLY A 26 -1.98 -44.97 35.31
C GLY A 26 -2.86 -45.78 34.36
N LYS A 27 -2.92 -45.32 33.08
CA LYS A 27 -3.35 -46.14 31.94
C LYS A 27 -2.24 -46.17 30.91
N PRO A 28 -2.14 -47.28 30.13
CA PRO A 28 -0.98 -47.56 29.27
C PRO A 28 -0.95 -46.70 28.03
N VAL A 29 0.28 -46.40 27.61
CA VAL A 29 0.64 -45.76 26.34
C VAL A 29 0.11 -46.59 25.19
N GLY A 30 -0.93 -46.08 24.50
CA GLY A 30 -1.33 -46.51 23.17
C GLY A 30 -0.79 -45.50 22.17
N SER A 31 0.00 -45.97 21.24
CA SER A 31 0.40 -45.21 20.06
C SER A 31 -0.85 -44.83 19.29
N SER A 32 -1.17 -43.53 19.29
CA SER A 32 -2.06 -42.93 18.30
C SER A 32 -1.22 -42.01 17.45
N ASP A 33 -1.12 -42.34 16.17
CA ASP A 33 -0.75 -41.42 15.11
C ASP A 33 -1.72 -40.23 15.19
N GLU A 34 -1.29 -39.17 15.82
CA GLU A 34 -1.95 -37.88 15.69
C GLU A 34 -1.60 -37.35 14.28
N ASN A 35 -2.50 -37.66 13.39
CA ASN A 35 -2.66 -36.92 12.13
C ASN A 35 -3.11 -35.53 12.58
N ASP A 36 -2.16 -34.62 12.72
CA ASP A 36 -2.42 -33.21 12.93
C ASP A 36 -3.03 -32.66 11.61
N SER A 37 -4.31 -32.95 11.44
CA SER A 37 -5.13 -32.19 10.52
C SER A 37 -5.20 -30.79 11.13
N VAL A 38 -4.29 -29.90 10.67
CA VAL A 38 -4.46 -28.46 10.84
C VAL A 38 -5.85 -28.15 10.31
N ASP A 39 -6.75 -27.79 11.22
CA ASP A 39 -8.07 -27.31 10.89
C ASP A 39 -7.85 -25.98 10.14
N THR A 40 -7.72 -26.07 8.83
CA THR A 40 -7.71 -24.94 7.92
C THR A 40 -9.13 -24.36 7.85
N ALA A 41 -9.65 -23.91 8.96
CA ALA A 41 -10.65 -22.86 8.95
C ALA A 41 -9.92 -21.64 8.35
N ALA A 42 -10.11 -21.43 7.06
CA ALA A 42 -9.55 -20.31 6.33
C ALA A 42 -9.77 -19.05 7.17
N VAL A 43 -8.68 -18.45 7.67
CA VAL A 43 -8.71 -17.09 8.21
C VAL A 43 -8.91 -16.18 7.00
N VAL A 44 -10.16 -16.13 6.52
CA VAL A 44 -10.55 -15.17 5.49
C VAL A 44 -10.39 -13.82 6.15
N ALA A 45 -9.40 -13.05 5.69
CA ALA A 45 -9.23 -11.68 6.12
C ALA A 45 -10.59 -10.98 6.00
N GLU A 46 -11.04 -10.33 7.06
CA GLU A 46 -12.30 -9.60 7.06
C GLU A 46 -12.25 -8.54 5.95
N ILE A 47 -13.15 -8.64 4.97
CA ILE A 47 -13.20 -7.70 3.86
C ILE A 47 -13.98 -6.48 4.36
N PRO A 48 -13.34 -5.29 4.42
CA PRO A 48 -14.00 -4.08 4.89
C PRO A 48 -15.21 -3.70 4.06
N ALA A 49 -16.20 -3.07 4.69
CA ALA A 49 -17.43 -2.65 3.99
C ALA A 49 -17.17 -1.59 2.92
N GLY A 50 -16.15 -0.75 3.11
CA GLY A 50 -15.73 0.27 2.14
C GLY A 50 -14.85 -0.26 1.00
N ASP A 51 -14.43 -1.54 1.01
CA ASP A 51 -13.69 -2.13 -0.10
C ASP A 51 -14.60 -2.36 -1.30
N LEU A 52 -14.44 -1.56 -2.35
CA LEU A 52 -15.31 -1.61 -3.53
C LEU A 52 -15.20 -2.93 -4.30
N ALA A 53 -14.08 -3.65 -4.17
CA ALA A 53 -13.88 -4.96 -4.77
C ALA A 53 -14.40 -6.13 -3.90
N ALA A 54 -15.10 -5.86 -2.79
CA ALA A 54 -15.57 -6.89 -1.85
C ALA A 54 -16.31 -8.06 -2.52
N ASP A 55 -17.10 -7.80 -3.55
CA ASP A 55 -17.84 -8.85 -4.26
C ASP A 55 -16.96 -9.74 -5.16
N VAL A 56 -15.80 -9.26 -5.55
CA VAL A 56 -14.75 -10.05 -6.22
C VAL A 56 -14.02 -10.88 -5.19
N LEU A 57 -13.52 -10.22 -4.12
CA LEU A 57 -12.73 -10.85 -3.07
C LEU A 57 -13.44 -12.02 -2.38
N LYS A 58 -14.76 -11.90 -2.13
CA LYS A 58 -15.60 -12.97 -1.53
C LYS A 58 -15.69 -14.24 -2.37
N LYS A 59 -15.32 -14.20 -3.64
CA LYS A 59 -15.37 -15.37 -4.54
C LYS A 59 -14.03 -16.08 -4.64
N LEU A 60 -12.96 -15.46 -4.13
CA LEU A 60 -11.65 -16.06 -4.11
C LEU A 60 -11.62 -17.16 -3.05
N GLU A 61 -11.13 -18.32 -3.43
CA GLU A 61 -10.90 -19.46 -2.56
C GLU A 61 -9.42 -19.75 -2.48
N VAL A 62 -8.96 -20.38 -1.42
CA VAL A 62 -7.56 -20.76 -1.26
C VAL A 62 -7.14 -21.67 -2.42
N ASP A 63 -6.09 -21.27 -3.11
CA ASP A 63 -5.46 -22.10 -4.13
C ASP A 63 -4.39 -22.99 -3.48
N PRO A 64 -4.54 -24.33 -3.47
CA PRO A 64 -3.61 -25.21 -2.78
C PRO A 64 -2.17 -25.16 -3.35
N GLU A 65 -2.01 -24.92 -4.66
CA GLU A 65 -0.69 -24.88 -5.30
C GLU A 65 0.06 -23.61 -4.90
N LEU A 66 -0.64 -22.46 -4.82
CA LEU A 66 -0.07 -21.22 -4.32
C LEU A 66 0.18 -21.28 -2.81
N ALA A 67 -0.78 -21.79 -2.04
CA ALA A 67 -0.69 -21.89 -0.58
C ALA A 67 0.50 -22.75 -0.11
N ASP A 68 0.81 -23.83 -0.82
CA ASP A 68 1.95 -24.69 -0.52
C ASP A 68 3.31 -24.00 -0.72
N ARG A 69 3.36 -22.96 -1.54
CA ARG A 69 4.56 -22.16 -1.83
C ARG A 69 4.76 -21.00 -0.87
N VAL A 70 3.76 -20.65 -0.07
CA VAL A 70 3.87 -19.53 0.89
C VAL A 70 5.00 -19.81 1.88
N PRO A 71 5.94 -18.86 2.10
CA PRO A 71 7.00 -19.01 3.09
C PRO A 71 6.46 -19.36 4.48
N SER A 72 7.16 -20.24 5.20
CA SER A 72 6.70 -20.77 6.50
C SER A 72 6.40 -19.68 7.54
N ASP A 73 7.16 -18.59 7.51
CA ASP A 73 6.99 -17.48 8.45
C ASP A 73 5.71 -16.69 8.15
N ILE A 74 5.38 -16.50 6.87
CA ILE A 74 4.13 -15.86 6.44
C ILE A 74 2.95 -16.77 6.75
N ARG A 75 3.05 -18.09 6.50
CA ARG A 75 1.99 -19.03 6.90
C ARG A 75 1.67 -18.99 8.39
N LYS A 76 2.70 -18.79 9.21
CA LYS A 76 2.56 -18.79 10.68
C LYS A 76 2.10 -17.45 11.22
N ASN A 77 2.61 -16.36 10.67
CA ASN A 77 2.48 -15.03 11.26
C ASN A 77 1.54 -14.11 10.48
N GLY A 78 1.08 -14.52 9.27
CA GLY A 78 0.38 -13.67 8.32
C GLY A 78 1.34 -12.87 7.44
N LEU A 79 0.80 -12.31 6.36
CA LEU A 79 1.50 -11.45 5.40
C LEU A 79 1.43 -9.99 5.91
N THR A 80 2.58 -9.37 6.14
CA THR A 80 2.66 -7.98 6.61
C THR A 80 2.99 -7.05 5.46
N ILE A 81 2.08 -6.12 5.16
CA ILE A 81 2.16 -5.21 4.03
C ILE A 81 2.29 -3.77 4.52
N ALA A 82 3.32 -3.06 4.03
CA ALA A 82 3.45 -1.62 4.22
C ALA A 82 2.63 -0.87 3.17
N THR A 83 1.93 0.16 3.59
CA THR A 83 1.24 1.13 2.74
C THR A 83 1.25 2.50 3.41
N ALA A 84 0.79 3.56 2.73
CA ALA A 84 0.71 4.89 3.30
C ALA A 84 -0.64 5.53 2.99
N ASP A 85 -1.39 5.94 4.03
CA ASP A 85 -2.64 6.66 3.84
C ASP A 85 -2.47 7.95 3.02
N GLY A 86 -3.53 8.34 2.35
CA GLY A 86 -3.63 9.63 1.68
C GLY A 86 -3.37 9.63 0.18
N TYR A 87 -3.37 8.47 -0.46
CA TYR A 87 -3.16 8.30 -1.90
C TYR A 87 -4.35 7.61 -2.63
N PRO A 88 -5.60 8.09 -2.41
CA PRO A 88 -6.77 7.48 -3.02
C PRO A 88 -6.77 7.65 -4.55
N PRO A 89 -7.29 6.68 -5.32
CA PRO A 89 -8.01 5.48 -4.86
C PRO A 89 -7.10 4.27 -4.61
N MET A 90 -5.77 4.46 -4.63
CA MET A 90 -4.81 3.38 -4.39
C MET A 90 -4.90 2.89 -2.94
N GLU A 91 -4.74 3.80 -1.97
CA GLU A 91 -4.88 3.53 -0.54
C GLU A 91 -5.41 4.75 0.23
N MET A 92 -6.31 4.48 1.16
CA MET A 92 -6.91 5.48 2.04
C MET A 92 -7.55 4.79 3.24
N PHE A 93 -7.84 5.54 4.30
CA PHE A 93 -8.71 5.04 5.37
C PHE A 93 -10.17 4.96 4.91
N ASP A 94 -10.86 3.92 5.37
CA ASP A 94 -12.33 3.83 5.30
C ASP A 94 -12.97 4.89 6.20
N GLU A 95 -14.31 5.00 6.19
CA GLU A 95 -15.07 5.95 7.01
C GLU A 95 -14.85 5.79 8.51
N ASP A 96 -14.38 4.62 8.98
CA ASP A 96 -14.02 4.37 10.39
C ASP A 96 -12.73 5.09 10.81
N GLY A 97 -11.90 5.55 9.87
CA GLY A 97 -10.62 6.21 10.10
C GLY A 97 -9.50 5.29 10.60
N GLU A 98 -9.69 3.98 10.56
CA GLU A 98 -8.75 2.97 11.07
C GLU A 98 -8.43 1.91 10.01
N THR A 99 -9.42 1.50 9.22
CA THR A 99 -9.28 0.43 8.24
C THR A 99 -8.78 0.96 6.90
N MET A 100 -7.68 0.40 6.41
CA MET A 100 -7.16 0.74 5.08
C MET A 100 -7.95 0.05 3.98
N ILE A 101 -8.39 0.82 2.98
CA ILE A 101 -9.08 0.38 1.76
C ILE A 101 -8.41 1.03 0.54
N GLY A 102 -8.79 0.60 -0.64
CA GLY A 102 -8.24 1.07 -1.91
C GLY A 102 -7.95 -0.11 -2.83
N VAL A 103 -7.65 0.17 -4.09
CA VAL A 103 -7.37 -0.89 -5.07
C VAL A 103 -6.15 -1.73 -4.65
N ASP A 104 -5.12 -1.11 -4.07
CA ASP A 104 -3.94 -1.81 -3.59
C ASP A 104 -4.25 -2.72 -2.42
N MET A 105 -5.13 -2.26 -1.52
CA MET A 105 -5.58 -3.07 -0.40
C MET A 105 -6.48 -4.22 -0.82
N SER A 106 -7.25 -4.03 -1.91
CA SER A 106 -8.00 -5.13 -2.53
C SER A 106 -7.06 -6.19 -3.12
N PHE A 107 -5.99 -5.79 -3.82
CA PHE A 107 -4.97 -6.74 -4.29
C PHE A 107 -4.25 -7.43 -3.13
N ALA A 108 -3.88 -6.71 -2.08
CA ALA A 108 -3.29 -7.29 -0.87
C ALA A 108 -4.17 -8.39 -0.28
N ARG A 109 -5.48 -8.13 -0.16
CA ARG A 109 -6.46 -9.12 0.33
C ARG A 109 -6.65 -10.29 -0.63
N ALA A 110 -6.58 -10.05 -1.95
CA ALA A 110 -6.64 -11.10 -2.96
C ALA A 110 -5.46 -12.07 -2.82
N LEU A 111 -4.22 -11.56 -2.62
CA LEU A 111 -3.05 -12.40 -2.34
C LEU A 111 -3.30 -13.28 -1.11
N GLY A 112 -3.73 -12.67 0.01
CA GLY A 112 -3.99 -13.41 1.24
C GLY A 112 -5.10 -14.45 1.10
N ALA A 113 -6.17 -14.15 0.35
CA ALA A 113 -7.27 -15.09 0.10
C ALA A 113 -6.80 -16.32 -0.67
N LEU A 114 -6.04 -16.14 -1.75
CA LEU A 114 -5.49 -17.26 -2.55
C LEU A 114 -4.43 -18.05 -1.80
N TRP A 115 -3.65 -17.40 -0.94
CA TRP A 115 -2.60 -18.05 -0.14
C TRP A 115 -3.12 -18.69 1.14
N GLY A 116 -4.34 -18.39 1.56
CA GLY A 116 -4.93 -18.86 2.82
C GLY A 116 -4.23 -18.29 4.06
N VAL A 117 -3.76 -17.05 4.01
CA VAL A 117 -3.07 -16.38 5.12
C VAL A 117 -3.76 -15.07 5.51
N GLU A 118 -3.62 -14.70 6.78
CA GLU A 118 -4.01 -13.38 7.28
C GLU A 118 -3.18 -12.29 6.60
N VAL A 119 -3.79 -11.17 6.23
CA VAL A 119 -3.11 -9.99 5.72
C VAL A 119 -3.13 -8.89 6.78
N LYS A 120 -1.95 -8.41 7.13
CA LYS A 120 -1.73 -7.29 8.06
C LYS A 120 -1.29 -6.08 7.29
N ILE A 121 -2.16 -5.09 7.17
CA ILE A 121 -1.90 -3.84 6.46
C ILE A 121 -1.43 -2.81 7.48
N GLU A 122 -0.19 -2.34 7.35
CA GLU A 122 0.40 -1.35 8.24
C GLU A 122 0.54 0.00 7.52
N ASN A 123 -0.15 1.02 8.04
CA ASN A 123 0.07 2.41 7.61
C ASN A 123 1.43 2.89 8.10
N SER A 124 2.27 3.37 7.20
CA SER A 124 3.65 3.75 7.46
C SER A 124 3.99 5.09 6.80
N ASP A 125 5.07 5.72 7.25
CA ASP A 125 5.64 6.86 6.53
C ASP A 125 6.08 6.42 5.12
N PRO A 126 5.70 7.15 4.04
CA PRO A 126 6.07 6.82 2.66
C PRO A 126 7.58 6.58 2.47
N ASN A 127 8.43 7.34 3.18
CA ASN A 127 9.88 7.20 3.09
C ASN A 127 10.43 5.97 3.85
N ALA A 128 9.63 5.38 4.75
CA ALA A 128 10.02 4.23 5.55
C ALA A 128 9.60 2.88 4.95
N MET A 129 8.68 2.84 3.98
CA MET A 129 8.13 1.60 3.43
C MET A 129 9.19 0.74 2.74
N VAL A 130 9.87 1.25 1.71
CA VAL A 130 10.92 0.53 0.98
C VAL A 130 12.10 0.14 1.89
N PRO A 131 12.65 1.02 2.75
CA PRO A 131 13.62 0.61 3.76
C PRO A 131 13.10 -0.44 4.74
N GLY A 132 11.82 -0.40 5.08
CA GLY A 132 11.15 -1.37 5.96
C GLY A 132 11.12 -2.77 5.35
N VAL A 133 10.79 -2.89 4.07
CA VAL A 133 10.88 -4.17 3.32
C VAL A 133 12.33 -4.65 3.24
N ALA A 134 13.26 -3.77 2.85
CA ALA A 134 14.68 -4.14 2.76
C ALA A 134 15.30 -4.59 4.09
N SER A 135 14.73 -4.20 5.22
CA SER A 135 15.17 -4.63 6.57
C SER A 135 14.39 -5.81 7.13
N GLY A 136 13.39 -6.34 6.42
CA GLY A 136 12.53 -7.43 6.87
C GLY A 136 11.49 -7.02 7.94
N ARG A 137 11.20 -5.72 8.08
CA ARG A 137 10.11 -5.24 8.92
C ARG A 137 8.75 -5.56 8.32
N TYR A 138 8.65 -5.49 7.00
CA TYR A 138 7.48 -5.82 6.21
C TYR A 138 7.86 -6.88 5.19
N ASP A 139 6.93 -7.75 4.84
CA ASP A 139 7.14 -8.75 3.80
C ASP A 139 7.10 -8.12 2.40
N MET A 140 6.24 -7.13 2.21
CA MET A 140 6.13 -6.37 0.97
C MET A 140 5.57 -4.96 1.19
N VAL A 141 5.69 -4.13 0.17
CA VAL A 141 5.02 -2.83 0.07
C VAL A 141 4.09 -2.82 -1.13
N ILE A 142 2.84 -2.37 -0.90
CA ILE A 142 1.84 -2.10 -1.95
C ILE A 142 1.24 -0.73 -1.62
N SER A 143 1.53 0.29 -2.44
CA SER A 143 1.19 1.68 -2.11
C SER A 143 1.30 2.61 -3.34
N GLY A 144 0.61 2.29 -4.45
CA GLY A 144 0.73 3.07 -5.69
C GLY A 144 2.19 3.35 -6.06
N LEU A 145 3.07 2.39 -5.83
CA LEU A 145 4.51 2.63 -5.83
C LEU A 145 5.09 2.39 -7.21
N ASN A 146 5.55 3.47 -7.86
CA ASN A 146 6.19 3.35 -9.16
C ASN A 146 7.47 2.52 -9.06
N ASP A 147 7.63 1.56 -9.97
CA ASP A 147 8.86 0.80 -10.17
C ASP A 147 9.92 1.70 -10.82
N THR A 148 10.94 2.07 -10.06
CA THR A 148 12.03 2.95 -10.50
C THR A 148 13.39 2.33 -10.22
N GLU A 149 14.42 2.68 -11.03
CA GLU A 149 15.79 2.19 -10.84
C GLU A 149 16.31 2.43 -9.42
N VAL A 150 16.04 3.61 -8.84
CA VAL A 150 16.49 3.95 -7.48
C VAL A 150 15.89 3.03 -6.42
N ARG A 151 14.62 2.67 -6.56
CA ARG A 151 13.95 1.76 -5.61
C ARG A 151 14.38 0.31 -5.79
N ARG A 152 14.71 -0.09 -7.04
CA ARG A 152 15.24 -1.44 -7.35
C ARG A 152 16.58 -1.74 -6.69
N GLU A 153 17.31 -0.73 -6.22
CA GLU A 153 18.51 -0.96 -5.40
C GLU A 153 18.20 -1.63 -4.06
N LYS A 154 16.94 -1.56 -3.60
CA LYS A 154 16.51 -2.03 -2.27
C LYS A 154 15.43 -3.10 -2.31
N VAL A 155 14.58 -3.11 -3.33
CA VAL A 155 13.48 -4.05 -3.49
C VAL A 155 13.41 -4.53 -4.94
N THR A 156 12.83 -5.72 -5.14
CA THR A 156 12.41 -6.21 -6.44
C THR A 156 10.93 -5.93 -6.59
N PHE A 157 10.53 -5.40 -7.74
CA PHE A 157 9.13 -5.12 -8.03
C PHE A 157 8.49 -6.26 -8.83
N VAL A 158 7.29 -6.63 -8.42
CA VAL A 158 6.33 -7.35 -9.26
C VAL A 158 5.34 -6.30 -9.77
N ASP A 159 5.47 -5.94 -11.05
CA ASP A 159 4.63 -4.91 -11.67
C ASP A 159 3.22 -5.46 -11.90
N TYR A 160 2.22 -4.74 -11.45
CA TYR A 160 0.83 -5.22 -11.47
C TYR A 160 -0.15 -4.26 -12.14
N ALA A 161 0.22 -3.01 -12.40
CA ALA A 161 -0.64 -2.03 -13.05
C ALA A 161 0.20 -0.96 -13.73
N LYS A 162 -0.36 -0.31 -14.74
CA LYS A 162 0.24 0.86 -15.37
C LYS A 162 -0.41 2.14 -14.88
N SER A 163 0.36 3.22 -14.90
CA SER A 163 -0.09 4.57 -14.66
C SER A 163 0.52 5.53 -15.66
N ALA A 164 -0.06 6.72 -15.76
CA ALA A 164 0.54 7.88 -16.40
C ALA A 164 0.67 8.99 -15.36
N GLY A 165 1.54 9.96 -15.59
CA GLY A 165 1.59 11.15 -14.75
C GLY A 165 0.46 12.13 -15.12
N ALA A 166 0.14 13.02 -14.18
CA ALA A 166 -0.75 14.14 -14.42
C ALA A 166 -0.34 15.39 -13.67
N PHE A 167 -0.55 16.53 -14.30
CA PHE A 167 -0.65 17.80 -13.59
C PHE A 167 -2.07 17.96 -13.04
N VAL A 168 -2.20 18.32 -11.79
CA VAL A 168 -3.44 18.81 -11.20
C VAL A 168 -3.40 20.32 -11.22
N VAL A 169 -4.37 20.95 -11.88
CA VAL A 169 -4.42 22.41 -12.07
C VAL A 169 -5.75 22.97 -11.59
N ALA A 170 -5.80 24.28 -11.35
CA ALA A 170 -7.06 24.95 -11.08
C ALA A 170 -8.02 24.86 -12.27
N LYS A 171 -9.34 24.83 -11.99
CA LYS A 171 -10.40 24.72 -13.02
C LYS A 171 -10.24 25.78 -14.10
N GLY A 172 -10.36 25.35 -15.35
CA GLY A 172 -10.14 26.17 -16.54
C GLY A 172 -8.67 26.39 -16.88
N ASN A 173 -7.75 25.72 -16.19
CA ASN A 173 -6.31 25.75 -16.41
C ASN A 173 -5.77 27.18 -16.70
N PRO A 174 -5.90 28.12 -15.75
CA PRO A 174 -5.62 29.55 -16.01
C PRO A 174 -4.15 29.83 -16.36
N LYS A 175 -3.25 28.88 -16.07
CA LYS A 175 -1.83 28.99 -16.36
C LYS A 175 -1.46 28.32 -17.70
N GLY A 176 -2.41 27.66 -18.37
CA GLY A 176 -2.23 27.02 -19.67
C GLY A 176 -1.29 25.82 -19.65
N ILE A 177 -1.15 25.12 -18.52
CA ILE A 177 -0.23 23.97 -18.32
C ILE A 177 -0.81 22.76 -19.05
N LYS A 178 -0.12 22.26 -20.08
CA LYS A 178 -0.48 21.08 -20.87
C LYS A 178 0.67 20.09 -21.00
N THR A 179 1.89 20.59 -20.92
CA THR A 179 3.13 19.82 -21.07
C THR A 179 4.10 20.22 -19.96
N ALA A 180 5.20 19.47 -19.85
CA ALA A 180 6.30 19.81 -18.94
C ALA A 180 6.91 21.19 -19.24
N ASP A 181 7.03 21.55 -20.52
CA ASP A 181 7.59 22.84 -20.95
C ASP A 181 6.75 24.02 -20.46
N ASP A 182 5.43 23.84 -20.36
CA ASP A 182 4.54 24.88 -19.84
C ASP A 182 4.76 25.16 -18.34
N MET A 183 5.48 24.29 -17.64
CA MET A 183 5.83 24.48 -16.24
C MET A 183 7.04 25.39 -16.02
N CYS A 184 7.82 25.71 -17.06
CA CYS A 184 8.98 26.60 -16.94
C CYS A 184 8.58 27.94 -16.31
N GLY A 185 9.29 28.36 -15.26
CA GLY A 185 9.04 29.58 -14.49
C GLY A 185 7.78 29.56 -13.60
N LYS A 186 7.18 28.37 -13.38
CA LYS A 186 6.00 28.21 -12.51
C LYS A 186 6.34 27.42 -11.26
N THR A 187 5.41 27.41 -10.30
CA THR A 187 5.54 26.70 -9.03
C THR A 187 4.79 25.36 -9.08
N LEU A 188 5.48 24.27 -8.80
CA LEU A 188 4.96 22.89 -8.78
C LEU A 188 5.02 22.31 -7.38
N ALA A 189 3.91 21.81 -6.87
CA ALA A 189 3.84 21.09 -5.59
C ALA A 189 3.81 19.57 -5.84
N VAL A 190 4.69 18.83 -5.15
CA VAL A 190 4.86 17.37 -5.31
C VAL A 190 5.10 16.69 -3.97
N LEU A 191 4.86 15.38 -3.91
CA LEU A 191 5.29 14.52 -2.81
C LEU A 191 6.82 14.46 -2.78
N ASP A 192 7.41 14.75 -1.62
CA ASP A 192 8.86 14.71 -1.40
C ASP A 192 9.39 13.28 -1.52
N ASN A 193 10.62 13.13 -2.06
CA ASN A 193 11.28 11.84 -2.29
C ASN A 193 10.49 10.82 -3.16
N GLY A 194 9.43 11.25 -3.84
CA GLY A 194 8.66 10.43 -4.77
C GLY A 194 9.21 10.43 -6.20
N TYR A 195 8.65 9.57 -7.04
CA TYR A 195 8.95 9.53 -8.49
C TYR A 195 8.73 10.91 -9.14
N TYR A 196 7.63 11.60 -8.81
CA TYR A 196 7.29 12.89 -9.39
C TYR A 196 8.18 14.04 -8.91
N MET A 197 8.84 13.92 -7.76
CA MET A 197 9.88 14.85 -7.36
C MET A 197 11.08 14.78 -8.33
N GLN A 198 11.57 13.58 -8.62
CA GLN A 198 12.69 13.37 -9.55
C GLN A 198 12.32 13.81 -10.97
N LEU A 199 11.10 13.52 -11.40
CA LEU A 199 10.61 13.95 -12.73
C LEU A 199 10.46 15.46 -12.81
N ALA A 200 10.00 16.13 -11.74
CA ALA A 200 9.92 17.59 -11.66
C ALA A 200 11.31 18.24 -11.71
N GLU A 201 12.31 17.64 -11.05
CA GLU A 201 13.70 18.09 -11.13
C GLU A 201 14.24 17.99 -12.57
N THR A 202 14.00 16.86 -13.24
CA THR A 202 14.36 16.67 -14.65
C THR A 202 13.71 17.73 -15.54
N TYR A 203 12.42 17.99 -15.41
CA TYR A 203 11.72 19.03 -16.16
C TYR A 203 12.28 20.43 -15.87
N SER A 204 12.69 20.70 -14.63
CA SER A 204 13.31 21.97 -14.25
C SER A 204 14.68 22.15 -14.92
N GLU A 205 15.47 21.08 -15.01
CA GLU A 205 16.76 21.08 -15.73
C GLU A 205 16.57 21.29 -17.23
N ASP A 206 15.57 20.66 -17.83
CA ASP A 206 15.21 20.84 -19.24
C ASP A 206 14.80 22.28 -19.54
N CYS A 207 14.03 22.93 -18.66
CA CYS A 207 13.70 24.36 -18.79
C CYS A 207 14.96 25.21 -18.84
N VAL A 208 15.91 24.98 -17.92
CA VAL A 208 17.18 25.73 -17.90
C VAL A 208 18.01 25.48 -19.15
N ALA A 209 18.09 24.21 -19.59
CA ALA A 209 18.80 23.84 -20.82
C ALA A 209 18.21 24.51 -22.08
N ALA A 210 16.88 24.71 -22.10
CA ALA A 210 16.18 25.44 -23.15
C ALA A 210 16.30 26.98 -23.03
N GLY A 211 16.96 27.50 -21.99
CA GLY A 211 17.13 28.92 -21.74
C GLY A 211 15.89 29.60 -21.10
N ALA A 212 14.96 28.81 -20.55
CA ALA A 212 13.82 29.28 -19.81
C ALA A 212 14.10 29.38 -18.30
N GLU A 213 13.16 29.94 -17.54
CA GLU A 213 13.24 29.99 -16.08
C GLU A 213 13.00 28.58 -15.51
N LYS A 214 13.74 28.22 -14.45
CA LYS A 214 13.54 26.94 -13.75
C LYS A 214 12.16 26.83 -13.14
N ILE A 215 11.71 25.60 -12.91
CA ILE A 215 10.51 25.33 -12.13
C ILE A 215 10.84 25.55 -10.64
N GLU A 216 9.97 26.25 -9.91
CA GLU A 216 10.02 26.29 -8.44
C GLU A 216 9.31 25.05 -7.89
N ILE A 217 10.08 24.10 -7.34
CA ILE A 217 9.56 22.83 -6.84
C ILE A 217 9.36 22.92 -5.33
N LEU A 218 8.15 22.62 -4.87
CA LEU A 218 7.78 22.55 -3.46
C LEU A 218 7.50 21.10 -3.09
N GLY A 219 8.39 20.48 -2.28
CA GLY A 219 8.24 19.13 -1.75
C GLY A 219 7.42 19.11 -0.45
N PHE A 220 6.56 18.09 -0.31
CA PHE A 220 5.72 17.88 0.87
C PHE A 220 5.77 16.43 1.34
N ALA A 221 5.58 16.21 2.65
CA ALA A 221 5.66 14.88 3.26
C ALA A 221 4.56 13.93 2.80
N ASN A 222 3.42 14.46 2.34
CA ASN A 222 2.30 13.69 1.84
C ASN A 222 1.56 14.44 0.72
N ASP A 223 0.82 13.69 -0.10
CA ASP A 223 0.06 14.23 -1.23
C ASP A 223 -1.01 15.26 -0.83
N PRO A 224 -1.83 15.09 0.24
CA PRO A 224 -2.79 16.09 0.67
C PRO A 224 -2.18 17.47 0.96
N GLU A 225 -0.97 17.53 1.54
CA GLU A 225 -0.27 18.80 1.78
C GLU A 225 0.17 19.48 0.49
N ALA A 226 0.66 18.72 -0.49
CA ALA A 226 1.00 19.24 -1.81
C ALA A 226 -0.23 19.82 -2.52
N LEU A 227 -1.36 19.08 -2.52
CA LEU A 227 -2.61 19.52 -3.12
C LEU A 227 -3.16 20.79 -2.48
N LEU A 228 -2.98 20.96 -1.16
CA LEU A 228 -3.41 22.16 -0.45
C LEU A 228 -2.71 23.43 -0.96
N GLN A 229 -1.46 23.33 -1.44
CA GLN A 229 -0.74 24.50 -1.99
C GLN A 229 -1.38 24.99 -3.27
N LEU A 230 -1.84 24.08 -4.13
CA LEU A 230 -2.58 24.43 -5.33
C LEU A 230 -3.92 25.08 -4.98
N GLN A 231 -4.67 24.53 -4.02
CA GLN A 231 -5.95 25.08 -3.58
C GLN A 231 -5.82 26.48 -2.96
N ASN A 232 -4.71 26.76 -2.30
CA ASN A 232 -4.40 28.06 -1.68
C ASN A 232 -3.72 29.05 -2.65
N GLY A 233 -3.49 28.65 -3.91
CA GLY A 233 -2.84 29.49 -4.92
C GLY A 233 -1.34 29.73 -4.68
N ARG A 234 -0.69 28.89 -3.87
CA ARG A 234 0.76 28.94 -3.62
C ARG A 234 1.56 28.14 -4.65
N ALA A 235 0.91 27.18 -5.31
CA ALA A 235 1.44 26.45 -6.45
C ALA A 235 0.55 26.67 -7.67
N ASP A 236 1.14 26.65 -8.86
CA ASP A 236 0.45 26.78 -10.14
C ASP A 236 -0.11 25.42 -10.59
N ALA A 237 0.56 24.32 -10.20
CA ALA A 237 0.12 22.94 -10.39
C ALA A 237 0.57 22.04 -9.23
N GLY A 238 -0.14 20.93 -9.04
CA GLY A 238 0.37 19.71 -8.41
C GLY A 238 0.76 18.69 -9.47
N MET A 239 1.53 17.66 -9.11
CA MET A 239 1.89 16.57 -10.00
C MET A 239 1.75 15.24 -9.29
N ASN A 240 1.09 14.27 -9.93
CA ASN A 240 0.76 13.00 -9.33
C ASN A 240 0.50 11.93 -10.40
N ASP A 241 0.27 10.69 -9.98
CA ASP A 241 -0.28 9.65 -10.84
C ASP A 241 -1.68 10.03 -11.33
N PHE A 242 -1.98 9.71 -12.59
CA PHE A 242 -3.23 10.09 -13.23
C PHE A 242 -4.47 9.59 -12.46
N PRO A 243 -4.55 8.33 -11.99
CA PRO A 243 -5.70 7.87 -11.22
C PRO A 243 -5.91 8.65 -9.91
N VAL A 244 -4.84 9.00 -9.22
CA VAL A 244 -4.90 9.83 -8.00
C VAL A 244 -5.34 11.26 -8.35
N ALA A 245 -4.80 11.84 -9.41
CA ALA A 245 -5.21 13.15 -9.91
C ALA A 245 -6.70 13.17 -10.28
N GLN A 246 -7.19 12.14 -10.98
CA GLN A 246 -8.61 11.98 -11.32
C GLN A 246 -9.50 11.91 -10.10
N TYR A 247 -9.12 11.10 -9.11
CA TYR A 247 -9.85 11.00 -7.85
C TYR A 247 -9.92 12.37 -7.15
N ARG A 248 -8.79 13.08 -7.03
CA ARG A 248 -8.74 14.44 -6.43
C ARG A 248 -9.62 15.44 -7.16
N VAL A 249 -9.64 15.37 -8.49
CA VAL A 249 -10.52 16.19 -9.32
C VAL A 249 -11.99 15.90 -9.02
N SER A 250 -12.39 14.63 -8.95
CA SER A 250 -13.77 14.22 -8.63
C SER A 250 -14.22 14.76 -7.26
N GLN A 251 -13.34 14.76 -6.27
CA GLN A 251 -13.62 15.25 -4.92
C GLN A 251 -13.50 16.78 -4.77
N SER A 252 -12.98 17.49 -5.78
CA SER A 252 -12.70 18.93 -5.70
C SER A 252 -13.95 19.82 -5.73
N GLY A 253 -15.13 19.26 -5.98
CA GLY A 253 -16.36 20.06 -6.23
C GLY A 253 -16.25 20.95 -7.48
N GLY A 254 -15.51 20.49 -8.49
CA GLY A 254 -15.33 21.17 -9.76
C GLY A 254 -14.31 22.32 -9.71
N LYS A 255 -13.41 22.33 -8.73
CA LYS A 255 -12.37 23.38 -8.57
C LYS A 255 -11.06 23.05 -9.28
N LEU A 256 -10.84 21.78 -9.59
CA LEU A 256 -9.60 21.27 -10.15
C LEU A 256 -9.85 20.58 -11.51
N GLU A 257 -8.78 20.41 -12.27
CA GLU A 257 -8.70 19.61 -13.50
C GLU A 257 -7.40 18.81 -13.48
N ALA A 258 -7.43 17.59 -14.06
CA ALA A 258 -6.24 16.79 -14.33
C ALA A 258 -5.84 16.97 -15.80
N VAL A 259 -4.57 17.13 -16.02
CA VAL A 259 -3.94 17.19 -17.36
C VAL A 259 -2.95 16.04 -17.42
N GLU A 260 -3.27 15.03 -18.20
CA GLU A 260 -2.41 13.85 -18.36
C GLU A 260 -1.07 14.23 -18.99
N ILE A 261 0.00 13.66 -18.45
CA ILE A 261 1.37 13.80 -18.94
C ILE A 261 1.66 12.56 -19.79
N PRO A 262 2.12 12.72 -21.06
CA PRO A 262 2.48 11.58 -21.88
C PRO A 262 3.60 10.75 -21.25
N GLY A 263 3.44 9.43 -21.27
CA GLY A 263 4.38 8.46 -20.71
C GLY A 263 3.64 7.38 -19.93
N GLU A 264 4.29 6.25 -19.74
CA GLU A 264 3.78 5.16 -18.93
C GLU A 264 4.75 4.93 -17.77
N ALA A 265 4.20 4.71 -16.59
CA ALA A 265 4.89 4.21 -15.41
C ALA A 265 4.23 2.89 -14.99
N LEU A 266 4.96 2.02 -14.33
CA LEU A 266 4.40 0.81 -13.75
C LEU A 266 4.34 0.94 -12.24
N PHE A 267 3.21 0.56 -11.65
CA PHE A 267 3.10 0.30 -10.23
C PHE A 267 3.54 -1.13 -9.95
N GLY A 268 4.35 -1.28 -8.91
CA GLY A 268 4.88 -2.57 -8.51
C GLY A 268 4.71 -2.85 -7.02
N ILE A 269 4.53 -4.13 -6.73
CA ILE A 269 4.61 -4.69 -5.38
C ILE A 269 6.10 -4.87 -5.05
N GLY A 270 6.61 -4.09 -4.09
CA GLY A 270 8.02 -4.16 -3.71
C GLY A 270 8.27 -5.24 -2.66
N ILE A 271 9.21 -6.14 -2.94
CA ILE A 271 9.59 -7.30 -2.12
C ILE A 271 11.11 -7.31 -1.94
N ALA A 272 11.61 -7.82 -0.82
CA ALA A 272 13.06 -7.93 -0.59
C ALA A 272 13.73 -8.77 -1.70
N PRO A 273 14.88 -8.35 -2.26
CA PRO A 273 15.48 -9.01 -3.43
C PRO A 273 15.91 -10.45 -3.19
N ASP A 274 16.19 -10.83 -1.95
CA ASP A 274 16.58 -12.18 -1.53
C ASP A 274 15.39 -13.09 -1.22
N ALA A 275 14.15 -12.58 -1.26
CA ALA A 275 12.92 -13.34 -1.09
C ALA A 275 12.41 -13.91 -2.43
N GLU A 276 13.27 -14.61 -3.19
CA GLU A 276 13.01 -15.09 -4.56
C GLU A 276 11.70 -15.90 -4.69
N GLU A 277 11.40 -16.74 -3.69
CA GLU A 277 10.17 -17.55 -3.69
C GLU A 277 8.92 -16.67 -3.54
N LEU A 278 8.96 -15.66 -2.68
CA LEU A 278 7.85 -14.72 -2.48
C LEU A 278 7.63 -13.85 -3.72
N ILE A 279 8.71 -13.42 -4.40
CA ILE A 279 8.64 -12.67 -5.66
C ILE A 279 7.94 -13.51 -6.73
N SER A 280 8.40 -14.75 -6.95
CA SER A 280 7.81 -15.66 -7.94
C SER A 280 6.37 -16.01 -7.60
N LEU A 281 6.06 -16.29 -6.33
CA LEU A 281 4.71 -16.58 -5.87
C LEU A 281 3.77 -15.39 -6.12
N THR A 282 4.22 -14.17 -5.81
CA THR A 282 3.43 -12.96 -6.04
C THR A 282 3.14 -12.75 -7.52
N GLN A 283 4.15 -12.89 -8.38
CA GLN A 283 3.98 -12.78 -9.84
C GLN A 283 2.98 -13.79 -10.38
N ASP A 284 3.13 -15.05 -10.01
CA ASP A 284 2.22 -16.12 -10.45
C ASP A 284 0.80 -15.89 -9.95
N THR A 285 0.64 -15.39 -8.72
CA THR A 285 -0.67 -15.07 -8.14
C THR A 285 -1.34 -13.92 -8.89
N VAL A 286 -0.61 -12.85 -9.22
CA VAL A 286 -1.16 -11.73 -10.00
C VAL A 286 -1.56 -12.21 -11.41
N ASN A 287 -0.74 -13.03 -12.06
CA ASN A 287 -1.08 -13.60 -13.37
C ASN A 287 -2.31 -14.52 -13.29
N GLN A 288 -2.44 -15.33 -12.25
CA GLN A 288 -3.65 -16.15 -12.04
C GLN A 288 -4.92 -15.29 -11.87
N LEU A 289 -4.84 -14.19 -11.12
CA LEU A 289 -5.96 -13.24 -11.00
C LEU A 289 -6.30 -12.59 -12.35
N MET A 290 -5.32 -12.39 -13.23
CA MET A 290 -5.54 -11.90 -14.61
C MET A 290 -6.26 -12.94 -15.44
N ASP A 291 -5.82 -14.20 -15.38
CA ASP A 291 -6.36 -15.31 -16.17
C ASP A 291 -7.81 -15.65 -15.79
N ASP A 292 -8.18 -15.55 -14.51
CA ASP A 292 -9.53 -15.85 -14.04
C ASP A 292 -10.49 -14.63 -14.08
N GLY A 293 -9.97 -13.45 -14.42
CA GLY A 293 -10.71 -12.19 -14.54
C GLY A 293 -10.93 -11.46 -13.21
N SER A 294 -10.44 -11.97 -12.09
CA SER A 294 -10.54 -11.30 -10.78
C SER A 294 -9.73 -10.01 -10.74
N TYR A 295 -8.56 -9.98 -11.40
CA TYR A 295 -7.74 -8.78 -11.55
C TYR A 295 -8.51 -7.63 -12.21
N ALA A 296 -9.14 -7.90 -13.36
CA ALA A 296 -9.96 -6.90 -14.06
C ALA A 296 -11.16 -6.49 -13.18
N GLY A 297 -11.77 -7.44 -12.49
CA GLY A 297 -12.88 -7.18 -11.59
C GLY A 297 -12.51 -6.27 -10.41
N VAL A 298 -11.28 -6.40 -9.86
CA VAL A 298 -10.77 -5.48 -8.82
C VAL A 298 -10.57 -4.08 -9.40
N LEU A 299 -9.90 -3.94 -10.53
CA LEU A 299 -9.67 -2.64 -11.17
C LEU A 299 -10.98 -1.94 -11.53
N ASP A 300 -11.93 -2.66 -12.13
CA ASP A 300 -13.23 -2.11 -12.55
C ASP A 300 -14.07 -1.66 -11.35
N ALA A 301 -14.00 -2.37 -10.22
CA ALA A 301 -14.70 -1.99 -9.00
C ALA A 301 -14.25 -0.62 -8.47
N TRP A 302 -12.99 -0.26 -8.69
CA TRP A 302 -12.40 1.03 -8.32
C TRP A 302 -12.42 2.07 -9.46
N ASP A 303 -13.08 1.78 -10.59
CA ASP A 303 -13.11 2.62 -11.81
C ASP A 303 -11.70 2.85 -12.42
N LEU A 304 -10.84 1.84 -12.31
CA LEU A 304 -9.43 1.86 -12.72
C LEU A 304 -9.11 0.85 -13.83
N GLY A 305 -10.11 0.34 -14.58
CA GLY A 305 -9.90 -0.64 -15.65
C GLY A 305 -8.84 -0.23 -16.68
N GLY A 306 -8.65 1.09 -16.90
CA GLY A 306 -7.60 1.61 -17.77
C GLY A 306 -6.16 1.37 -17.30
N MET A 307 -5.94 0.99 -16.03
CA MET A 307 -4.62 0.68 -15.48
C MET A 307 -4.18 -0.77 -15.73
N GLY A 308 -5.05 -1.60 -16.30
CA GLY A 308 -4.75 -3.01 -16.54
C GLY A 308 -3.53 -3.22 -17.44
N ILE A 309 -2.74 -4.24 -17.11
CA ILE A 309 -1.66 -4.80 -17.92
C ILE A 309 -2.00 -6.24 -18.27
N ASP A 310 -1.38 -6.77 -19.32
CA ASP A 310 -1.69 -8.13 -19.83
C ASP A 310 -0.95 -9.23 -19.06
N GLU A 311 0.14 -8.89 -18.37
CA GLU A 311 1.04 -9.81 -17.68
C GLU A 311 1.76 -9.08 -16.53
N ALA A 312 1.84 -9.71 -15.36
CA ALA A 312 2.68 -9.21 -14.27
C ALA A 312 4.17 -9.41 -14.62
N THR A 313 4.96 -8.35 -14.54
CA THR A 313 6.37 -8.37 -14.89
C THR A 313 7.27 -8.12 -13.69
N ILE A 314 8.57 -8.36 -13.84
CA ILE A 314 9.55 -8.11 -12.77
C ILE A 314 10.49 -6.99 -13.21
N ASN A 315 10.52 -5.88 -12.46
CA ASN A 315 11.43 -4.76 -12.66
C ASN A 315 11.39 -4.20 -14.10
N LYS A 316 10.20 -3.97 -14.68
CA LYS A 316 10.02 -3.42 -16.02
C LYS A 316 9.59 -1.97 -16.05
N GLY A 317 9.46 -1.32 -14.90
CA GLY A 317 9.24 0.12 -14.80
C GLY A 317 10.40 0.97 -15.33
N ASN A 318 10.31 2.29 -15.19
CA ASN A 318 11.28 3.27 -15.72
C ASN A 318 12.51 3.42 -14.84
#